data_72f1e111a9e5483716c99bae00e03625
#
_entry.id   72f1e111a9e5483716c99bae00e03625
#
_cell.length_a   1.000
_cell.length_b   1.000
_cell.length_c   1.000
_cell.angle_alpha   90.00
_cell.angle_beta   90.00
_cell.angle_gamma   90.00
#
_symmetry.space_group_name_H-M   'P 1'
#
loop_
_entity.id
_entity.type
_entity.pdbx_description
1 polymer ?
#
loop_
_entity_poly.entity_id
_entity_poly.type
_entity_poly.pdbx_seq_one_letter_code
_entity_poly.pdbx_strand_id
1 'polypeptide(L)'
;MKKSLLVFSALILTLLSLIINIIHPVNAHSAKLKSSSTLLYDTNNTPISTTKINYKEDYIEVDLNIPTLNNLKDKNIQDKINKYILNSICDLKNKTEKLAKTDMNNSVLTNPYTVQTTYDVHYANASFLSLTIMYYEYTGGAHGISYKLPYNFNLKTSENITLGKLFKPTTNYIDLINKEIQLQINKKNSVPGAIPITEFKTISNTQPFYIDGSNLVIYFQPYEIGSYVLGIQEFTIPLRKLRYF
;
A
#
# COMPACT_ATOMS: atom_id res chain seq x y z
N MET A 1 -1.81 8.62 28.42
CA MET A 1 -2.27 8.72 27.03
C MET A 1 -1.20 9.15 26.01
N LYS A 2 -0.29 10.09 26.30
CA LYS A 2 0.79 10.50 25.34
C LYS A 2 1.84 9.42 25.01
N LYS A 3 2.12 8.47 25.91
CA LYS A 3 3.12 7.41 25.67
C LYS A 3 2.62 6.29 24.74
N SER A 4 1.32 6.01 24.69
CA SER A 4 0.78 4.98 23.80
C SER A 4 0.74 5.45 22.33
N LEU A 5 0.52 6.74 22.09
CA LEU A 5 0.49 7.31 20.73
C LEU A 5 1.88 7.31 20.06
N LEU A 6 2.94 7.56 20.84
CA LEU A 6 4.34 7.51 20.35
C LEU A 6 4.79 6.09 19.99
N VAL A 7 4.31 5.07 20.72
CA VAL A 7 4.62 3.66 20.41
C VAL A 7 3.91 3.24 19.11
N PHE A 8 2.68 3.73 18.86
CA PHE A 8 1.95 3.44 17.63
C PHE A 8 2.60 4.06 16.37
N SER A 9 3.06 5.32 16.46
CA SER A 9 3.73 5.97 15.33
C SER A 9 5.10 5.32 15.01
N ALA A 10 5.85 4.91 16.02
CA ALA A 10 7.11 4.19 15.85
C ALA A 10 6.90 2.79 15.24
N LEU A 11 5.80 2.10 15.57
CA LEU A 11 5.48 0.78 15.01
C LEU A 11 5.11 0.87 13.51
N ILE A 12 4.42 1.93 13.11
CA ILE A 12 4.03 2.17 11.71
C ILE A 12 5.26 2.47 10.84
N LEU A 13 6.20 3.30 11.31
CA LEU A 13 7.45 3.57 10.61
C LEU A 13 8.35 2.32 10.49
N THR A 14 8.39 1.48 11.52
CA THR A 14 9.18 0.23 11.48
C THR A 14 8.55 -0.82 10.58
N LEU A 15 7.23 -0.87 10.42
CA LEU A 15 6.56 -1.77 9.48
C LEU A 15 6.88 -1.41 8.01
N LEU A 16 6.94 -0.14 7.66
CA LEU A 16 7.33 0.29 6.30
C LEU A 16 8.81 0.03 5.99
N SER A 17 9.70 0.15 6.98
CA SER A 17 11.15 -0.08 6.80
C SER A 17 11.54 -1.56 6.79
N LEU A 18 10.76 -2.46 7.42
CA LEU A 18 11.04 -3.89 7.48
C LEU A 18 10.64 -4.65 6.19
N ILE A 19 9.80 -4.07 5.34
CA ILE A 19 9.38 -4.68 4.07
C ILE A 19 10.57 -4.81 3.08
N ILE A 20 11.67 -4.09 3.30
CA ILE A 20 12.79 -4.01 2.35
C ILE A 20 13.84 -5.13 2.53
N ASN A 21 13.89 -5.85 3.67
CA ASN A 21 15.09 -6.64 4.00
C ASN A 21 14.92 -8.10 4.45
N ILE A 22 13.78 -8.77 4.29
CA ILE A 22 13.68 -10.17 4.74
C ILE A 22 13.16 -11.08 3.63
N ILE A 23 14.10 -11.68 2.88
CA ILE A 23 13.87 -12.87 2.06
C ILE A 23 14.16 -14.09 2.95
N HIS A 24 13.15 -14.67 3.57
CA HIS A 24 13.22 -16.01 4.15
C HIS A 24 12.13 -16.89 3.55
N PRO A 25 12.41 -18.13 3.17
CA PRO A 25 11.38 -19.03 2.64
C PRO A 25 10.46 -19.48 3.77
N VAL A 26 9.20 -19.10 3.69
CA VAL A 26 8.15 -19.58 4.59
C VAL A 26 7.49 -20.81 3.94
N ASN A 27 7.52 -21.94 4.62
CA ASN A 27 6.71 -23.11 4.26
C ASN A 27 5.22 -22.74 4.36
N ALA A 28 4.59 -22.53 3.22
CA ALA A 28 3.16 -22.26 3.14
C ALA A 28 2.39 -23.56 3.44
N HIS A 29 1.66 -23.59 4.54
CA HIS A 29 0.57 -24.57 4.70
C HIS A 29 -0.45 -24.32 3.59
N SER A 30 -0.82 -25.37 2.86
CA SER A 30 -1.69 -25.31 1.70
C SER A 30 -3.10 -24.90 2.08
N ALA A 31 -3.39 -23.59 2.06
CA ALA A 31 -4.75 -23.12 1.96
C ALA A 31 -5.28 -23.42 0.55
N LYS A 32 -6.46 -24.05 0.47
CA LYS A 32 -7.12 -24.39 -0.80
C LYS A 32 -7.46 -23.09 -1.55
N LEU A 33 -6.61 -22.69 -2.49
CA LEU A 33 -6.83 -21.54 -3.36
C LEU A 33 -8.02 -21.82 -4.28
N LYS A 34 -9.15 -21.12 -4.06
CA LYS A 34 -10.21 -21.03 -5.06
C LYS A 34 -9.92 -19.81 -5.94
N SER A 35 -9.43 -20.03 -7.13
CA SER A 35 -9.25 -19.01 -8.15
C SER A 35 -10.59 -18.71 -8.83
N SER A 36 -11.10 -17.49 -8.69
CA SER A 36 -12.17 -16.93 -9.51
C SER A 36 -11.59 -15.82 -10.36
N SER A 37 -11.43 -16.05 -11.66
CA SER A 37 -10.88 -15.06 -12.58
C SER A 37 -11.95 -14.09 -13.03
N THR A 38 -12.01 -12.92 -12.41
CA THR A 38 -12.68 -11.77 -13.02
C THR A 38 -11.57 -10.92 -13.67
N LEU A 39 -11.56 -10.89 -15.00
CA LEU A 39 -10.64 -10.02 -15.75
C LEU A 39 -11.03 -8.57 -15.52
N LEU A 40 -10.24 -7.84 -14.76
CA LEU A 40 -10.31 -6.38 -14.68
C LEU A 40 -9.46 -5.81 -15.82
N TYR A 41 -10.04 -4.88 -16.53
CA TYR A 41 -9.47 -4.31 -17.75
C TYR A 41 -8.22 -3.51 -17.47
N ASP A 42 -7.17 -3.88 -18.17
CA ASP A 42 -6.01 -3.07 -18.43
C ASP A 42 -6.31 -2.02 -19.50
N THR A 43 -5.89 -0.83 -19.25
CA THR A 43 -5.91 0.23 -20.23
C THR A 43 -4.85 0.05 -21.33
N ASN A 44 -3.91 -0.91 -21.22
CA ASN A 44 -2.77 -1.08 -22.13
C ASN A 44 -2.12 -2.48 -22.22
N ASN A 45 -2.90 -3.58 -22.25
CA ASN A 45 -2.38 -4.95 -22.55
C ASN A 45 -1.65 -5.73 -21.43
N THR A 46 -1.76 -5.38 -20.16
CA THR A 46 -1.28 -6.25 -19.07
C THR A 46 -2.48 -6.81 -18.31
N PRO A 47 -2.98 -8.02 -18.63
CA PRO A 47 -4.15 -8.58 -17.98
C PRO A 47 -3.84 -8.92 -16.52
N ILE A 48 -4.66 -8.38 -15.61
CA ILE A 48 -4.57 -8.63 -14.18
C ILE A 48 -5.84 -9.37 -13.75
N SER A 49 -5.65 -10.49 -13.06
CA SER A 49 -6.71 -11.24 -12.40
C SER A 49 -6.62 -11.10 -10.88
N THR A 50 -7.62 -11.61 -10.18
CA THR A 50 -7.64 -11.62 -8.72
C THR A 50 -7.36 -13.03 -8.19
N THR A 51 -6.33 -13.19 -7.39
CA THR A 51 -6.16 -14.33 -6.51
C THR A 51 -6.87 -14.05 -5.20
N LYS A 52 -7.77 -14.96 -4.78
CA LYS A 52 -8.53 -14.83 -3.54
C LYS A 52 -8.03 -15.80 -2.48
N ILE A 53 -7.85 -15.28 -1.27
CA ILE A 53 -7.63 -16.06 -0.05
C ILE A 53 -8.74 -15.65 0.93
N ASN A 54 -9.64 -16.59 1.21
CA ASN A 54 -10.80 -16.33 2.08
C ASN A 54 -10.98 -17.50 3.04
N TYR A 55 -11.01 -17.19 4.34
CA TYR A 55 -11.32 -18.16 5.39
C TYR A 55 -11.75 -17.44 6.68
N LYS A 56 -12.40 -18.18 7.54
CA LYS A 56 -12.85 -17.71 8.87
C LYS A 56 -12.54 -18.78 9.92
N GLU A 57 -11.90 -18.33 10.98
CA GLU A 57 -11.62 -19.09 12.19
C GLU A 57 -12.17 -18.33 13.42
N ASP A 58 -12.22 -18.96 14.56
CA ASP A 58 -12.76 -18.34 15.79
C ASP A 58 -12.01 -17.07 16.21
N TYR A 59 -10.78 -16.92 15.79
CA TYR A 59 -9.89 -15.79 16.14
C TYR A 59 -9.64 -14.81 15.00
N ILE A 60 -9.94 -15.15 13.75
CA ILE A 60 -9.66 -14.29 12.59
C ILE A 60 -10.61 -14.55 11.43
N GLU A 61 -10.97 -13.46 10.73
CA GLU A 61 -11.65 -13.49 9.44
C GLU A 61 -10.75 -12.86 8.38
N VAL A 62 -10.49 -13.58 7.29
CA VAL A 62 -9.57 -13.19 6.22
C VAL A 62 -10.31 -13.16 4.89
N ASP A 63 -10.26 -12.01 4.18
CA ASP A 63 -10.77 -11.84 2.81
C ASP A 63 -9.78 -11.02 1.97
N LEU A 64 -8.84 -11.72 1.32
CA LEU A 64 -7.81 -11.09 0.52
C LEU A 64 -8.12 -11.21 -0.96
N ASN A 65 -8.19 -10.05 -1.63
CA ASN A 65 -8.20 -9.92 -3.08
C ASN A 65 -6.83 -9.42 -3.52
N ILE A 66 -6.04 -10.28 -4.14
CA ILE A 66 -4.63 -10.03 -4.48
C ILE A 66 -4.49 -9.94 -6.00
N PRO A 67 -3.98 -8.81 -6.56
CA PRO A 67 -3.75 -8.69 -7.98
C PRO A 67 -2.68 -9.68 -8.46
N THR A 68 -2.95 -10.34 -9.58
CA THR A 68 -2.08 -11.34 -10.18
C THR A 68 -1.90 -11.02 -11.66
N LEU A 69 -0.66 -10.73 -12.07
CA LEU A 69 -0.32 -10.45 -13.44
C LEU A 69 -0.38 -11.73 -14.28
N ASN A 70 -0.93 -11.61 -15.48
CA ASN A 70 -1.03 -12.71 -16.44
C ASN A 70 -0.44 -12.29 -17.79
N ASN A 71 -0.02 -13.28 -18.56
CA ASN A 71 0.38 -13.13 -19.96
C ASN A 71 1.52 -12.14 -20.24
N LEU A 72 2.37 -11.82 -19.24
CA LEU A 72 3.61 -11.15 -19.55
C LEU A 72 4.46 -12.03 -20.47
N LYS A 73 5.19 -11.38 -21.38
CA LYS A 73 6.09 -12.08 -22.33
C LYS A 73 7.17 -12.86 -21.58
N ASP A 74 7.74 -12.28 -20.53
CA ASP A 74 8.72 -12.93 -19.66
C ASP A 74 8.01 -13.49 -18.41
N LYS A 75 7.89 -14.81 -18.37
CA LYS A 75 7.24 -15.54 -17.27
C LYS A 75 8.02 -15.43 -15.96
N ASN A 76 9.35 -15.36 -16.00
CA ASN A 76 10.17 -15.24 -14.79
C ASN A 76 9.93 -13.86 -14.11
N ILE A 77 9.78 -12.82 -14.91
CA ILE A 77 9.44 -11.47 -14.39
C ILE A 77 8.03 -11.49 -13.82
N GLN A 78 7.07 -12.06 -14.53
CA GLN A 78 5.69 -12.22 -14.05
C GLN A 78 5.64 -12.91 -12.68
N ASP A 79 6.30 -14.05 -12.57
CA ASP A 79 6.29 -14.88 -11.35
C ASP A 79 6.99 -14.16 -10.18
N LYS A 80 8.08 -13.42 -10.44
CA LYS A 80 8.75 -12.61 -9.42
C LYS A 80 7.83 -11.51 -8.88
N ILE A 81 7.12 -10.80 -9.75
CA ILE A 81 6.20 -9.74 -9.35
C ILE A 81 5.02 -10.32 -8.56
N ASN A 82 4.39 -11.38 -9.09
CA ASN A 82 3.26 -12.04 -8.43
C ASN A 82 3.66 -12.57 -7.05
N LYS A 83 4.82 -13.20 -6.95
CA LYS A 83 5.36 -13.69 -5.66
C LYS A 83 5.65 -12.55 -4.69
N TYR A 84 6.20 -11.44 -5.18
CA TYR A 84 6.47 -10.27 -4.33
C TYR A 84 5.17 -9.72 -3.73
N ILE A 85 4.14 -9.49 -4.56
CA ILE A 85 2.85 -8.98 -4.09
C ILE A 85 2.20 -9.97 -3.11
N LEU A 86 2.11 -11.24 -3.48
CA LEU A 86 1.52 -12.28 -2.63
C LEU A 86 2.22 -12.36 -1.27
N ASN A 87 3.54 -12.46 -1.26
CA ASN A 87 4.31 -12.58 -0.02
C ASN A 87 4.13 -11.35 0.87
N SER A 88 4.20 -10.13 0.32
CA SER A 88 4.06 -8.91 1.10
C SER A 88 2.69 -8.82 1.81
N ILE A 89 1.62 -9.23 1.15
CA ILE A 89 0.28 -9.25 1.74
C ILE A 89 0.14 -10.40 2.75
N CYS A 90 0.64 -11.59 2.41
CA CYS A 90 0.61 -12.74 3.33
C CYS A 90 1.43 -12.47 4.60
N ASP A 91 2.55 -11.78 4.51
CA ASP A 91 3.37 -11.43 5.68
C ASP A 91 2.61 -10.49 6.64
N LEU A 92 1.88 -9.50 6.12
CA LEU A 92 1.01 -8.64 6.93
C LEU A 92 -0.10 -9.46 7.59
N LYS A 93 -0.84 -10.25 6.79
CA LYS A 93 -1.90 -11.14 7.29
C LYS A 93 -1.38 -12.10 8.37
N ASN A 94 -0.21 -12.71 8.16
CA ASN A 94 0.37 -13.66 9.12
C ASN A 94 0.74 -12.99 10.44
N LYS A 95 1.17 -11.72 10.44
CA LYS A 95 1.41 -10.95 11.69
C LYS A 95 0.12 -10.75 12.48
N THR A 96 -0.95 -10.32 11.79
CA THR A 96 -2.26 -10.13 12.42
C THR A 96 -2.83 -11.45 12.92
N GLU A 97 -2.69 -12.53 12.15
CA GLU A 97 -3.14 -13.86 12.54
C GLU A 97 -2.36 -14.40 13.76
N LYS A 98 -1.05 -14.19 13.81
CA LYS A 98 -0.23 -14.56 14.97
C LYS A 98 -0.67 -13.79 16.23
N LEU A 99 -0.94 -12.49 16.09
CA LEU A 99 -1.44 -11.66 17.20
C LEU A 99 -2.80 -12.19 17.67
N ALA A 100 -3.74 -12.43 16.78
CA ALA A 100 -5.07 -12.97 17.09
C ALA A 100 -4.99 -14.28 17.88
N LYS A 101 -4.13 -15.22 17.46
CA LYS A 101 -3.88 -16.48 18.18
C LYS A 101 -3.30 -16.26 19.57
N THR A 102 -2.39 -15.30 19.71
CA THR A 102 -1.81 -14.96 21.02
C THR A 102 -2.87 -14.40 21.96
N ASP A 103 -3.69 -13.47 21.47
CA ASP A 103 -4.72 -12.81 22.25
C ASP A 103 -5.88 -13.76 22.60
N MET A 104 -6.21 -14.69 21.70
CA MET A 104 -7.14 -15.79 22.00
C MET A 104 -6.62 -16.67 23.15
N ASN A 105 -5.36 -17.10 23.09
CA ASN A 105 -4.77 -17.94 24.13
C ASN A 105 -4.66 -17.23 25.49
N ASN A 106 -4.52 -15.92 25.49
CA ASN A 106 -4.48 -15.10 26.69
C ASN A 106 -5.87 -14.64 27.18
N SER A 107 -6.96 -15.09 26.53
CA SER A 107 -8.34 -14.69 26.84
C SER A 107 -8.57 -13.16 26.74
N VAL A 108 -7.82 -12.49 25.87
CA VAL A 108 -7.94 -11.04 25.61
C VAL A 108 -8.79 -10.77 24.37
N LEU A 109 -8.91 -11.75 23.47
CA LEU A 109 -9.69 -11.62 22.23
C LEU A 109 -11.18 -11.49 22.54
N THR A 110 -11.78 -10.34 22.20
CA THR A 110 -13.22 -10.09 22.38
C THR A 110 -14.04 -10.38 21.13
N ASN A 111 -13.43 -10.18 19.96
CA ASN A 111 -14.01 -10.47 18.65
C ASN A 111 -12.92 -10.99 17.73
N PRO A 112 -13.23 -11.82 16.72
CA PRO A 112 -12.26 -12.22 15.71
C PRO A 112 -11.61 -11.01 15.06
N TYR A 113 -10.28 -11.08 14.87
CA TYR A 113 -9.58 -10.07 14.10
C TYR A 113 -9.97 -10.18 12.62
N THR A 114 -9.86 -9.09 11.89
CA THR A 114 -10.26 -9.08 10.47
C THR A 114 -9.11 -8.56 9.62
N VAL A 115 -8.85 -9.21 8.50
CA VAL A 115 -7.91 -8.75 7.48
C VAL A 115 -8.60 -8.82 6.13
N GLN A 116 -8.63 -7.67 5.43
CA GLN A 116 -9.23 -7.57 4.10
C GLN A 116 -8.32 -6.80 3.15
N THR A 117 -8.34 -7.17 1.86
CA THR A 117 -7.70 -6.36 0.82
C THR A 117 -8.60 -6.14 -0.37
N THR A 118 -8.48 -4.94 -0.93
CA THR A 118 -8.93 -4.57 -2.27
C THR A 118 -7.78 -3.92 -3.02
N TYR A 119 -7.84 -3.81 -4.35
CA TYR A 119 -6.80 -3.15 -5.11
C TYR A 119 -7.34 -2.34 -6.28
N ASP A 120 -6.56 -1.34 -6.68
CA ASP A 120 -6.80 -0.51 -7.85
C ASP A 120 -5.57 -0.51 -8.75
N VAL A 121 -5.77 -0.69 -10.05
CA VAL A 121 -4.73 -0.53 -11.07
C VAL A 121 -4.84 0.87 -11.65
N HIS A 122 -3.82 1.71 -11.42
CA HIS A 122 -3.83 3.12 -11.82
C HIS A 122 -3.17 3.36 -13.18
N TYR A 123 -2.14 2.56 -13.46
CA TYR A 123 -1.41 2.65 -14.74
C TYR A 123 -0.75 1.33 -15.09
N ALA A 124 -0.86 0.94 -16.35
CA ALA A 124 -0.16 -0.22 -16.89
C ALA A 124 0.20 0.02 -18.37
N ASN A 125 1.43 -0.35 -18.74
CA ASN A 125 1.87 -0.44 -20.12
C ASN A 125 2.89 -1.59 -20.28
N ALA A 126 3.50 -1.74 -21.44
CA ALA A 126 4.48 -2.82 -21.72
C ALA A 126 5.74 -2.80 -20.82
N SER A 127 5.99 -1.71 -20.07
CA SER A 127 7.24 -1.52 -19.32
C SER A 127 7.01 -1.20 -17.83
N PHE A 128 5.83 -0.74 -17.45
CA PHE A 128 5.57 -0.23 -16.12
C PHE A 128 4.15 -0.55 -15.66
N LEU A 129 4.03 -0.94 -14.41
CA LEU A 129 2.77 -1.16 -13.71
C LEU A 129 2.76 -0.32 -12.44
N SER A 130 1.66 0.41 -12.21
CA SER A 130 1.39 1.11 -10.96
C SER A 130 0.02 0.70 -10.44
N LEU A 131 -0.01 0.11 -9.26
CA LEU A 131 -1.24 -0.27 -8.57
C LEU A 131 -1.12 0.01 -7.08
N THR A 132 -2.25 0.09 -6.39
CA THR A 132 -2.30 0.14 -4.93
C THR A 132 -3.17 -0.98 -4.40
N ILE A 133 -2.82 -1.47 -3.20
CA ILE A 133 -3.66 -2.40 -2.43
C ILE A 133 -4.08 -1.69 -1.15
N MET A 134 -5.39 -1.60 -0.92
CA MET A 134 -5.93 -1.22 0.38
C MET A 134 -5.89 -2.45 1.28
N TYR A 135 -5.14 -2.36 2.36
CA TYR A 135 -5.06 -3.37 3.41
C TYR A 135 -5.80 -2.85 4.63
N TYR A 136 -6.91 -3.50 4.96
CA TYR A 136 -7.68 -3.22 6.18
C TYR A 136 -7.37 -4.26 7.22
N GLU A 137 -7.17 -3.83 8.46
CA GLU A 137 -7.10 -4.71 9.62
C GLU A 137 -7.95 -4.18 10.79
N TYR A 138 -8.56 -5.11 11.50
CA TYR A 138 -9.17 -4.89 12.80
C TYR A 138 -8.54 -5.86 13.79
N THR A 139 -7.95 -5.29 14.84
CA THR A 139 -7.27 -6.04 15.91
C THR A 139 -7.87 -5.74 17.28
N GLY A 140 -9.17 -5.52 17.32
CA GLY A 140 -9.89 -5.10 18.52
C GLY A 140 -9.98 -3.57 18.67
N GLY A 141 -10.76 -3.12 19.62
CA GLY A 141 -11.00 -1.69 19.87
C GLY A 141 -12.19 -1.12 19.11
N ALA A 142 -12.27 0.20 18.99
CA ALA A 142 -13.43 0.91 18.47
C ALA A 142 -13.59 0.82 16.94
N HIS A 143 -12.50 0.69 16.18
CA HIS A 143 -12.51 0.60 14.72
C HIS A 143 -11.22 -0.06 14.20
N GLY A 144 -11.27 -0.55 12.98
CA GLY A 144 -10.09 -1.00 12.25
C GLY A 144 -9.33 0.16 11.60
N ILE A 145 -8.23 -0.16 10.94
CA ILE A 145 -7.41 0.79 10.20
C ILE A 145 -7.15 0.29 8.78
N SER A 146 -7.12 1.23 7.83
CA SER A 146 -6.78 0.94 6.44
C SER A 146 -5.45 1.58 6.07
N TYR A 147 -4.62 0.82 5.36
CA TYR A 147 -3.36 1.29 4.78
C TYR A 147 -3.42 1.14 3.27
N LYS A 148 -2.92 2.13 2.54
CA LYS A 148 -2.75 2.05 1.09
C LYS A 148 -1.30 1.65 0.80
N LEU A 149 -1.09 0.51 0.16
CA LEU A 149 0.22 -0.06 -0.14
C LEU A 149 0.54 0.15 -1.62
N PRO A 150 1.66 0.80 -1.98
CA PRO A 150 2.02 1.06 -3.37
C PRO A 150 2.81 -0.10 -3.98
N TYR A 151 2.51 -0.38 -5.24
CA TYR A 151 3.25 -1.35 -6.05
C TYR A 151 3.52 -0.72 -7.42
N ASN A 152 4.79 -0.38 -7.66
CA ASN A 152 5.24 0.29 -8.87
C ASN A 152 6.34 -0.54 -9.52
N PHE A 153 5.99 -1.38 -10.49
CA PHE A 153 6.95 -2.32 -11.07
C PHE A 153 7.45 -1.92 -12.44
N ASN A 154 8.76 -2.04 -12.62
CA ASN A 154 9.35 -2.15 -13.95
C ASN A 154 9.08 -3.57 -14.48
N LEU A 155 8.26 -3.69 -15.54
CA LEU A 155 7.86 -4.98 -16.13
C LEU A 155 8.95 -5.64 -16.98
N LYS A 156 10.14 -5.01 -17.10
CA LYS A 156 11.31 -5.59 -17.78
C LYS A 156 12.33 -6.17 -16.79
N THR A 157 12.31 -5.69 -15.53
CA THR A 157 13.32 -6.08 -14.52
C THR A 157 12.71 -6.72 -13.28
N SER A 158 11.38 -6.66 -13.11
CA SER A 158 10.64 -7.00 -11.89
C SER A 158 10.95 -6.11 -10.67
N GLU A 159 11.67 -5.03 -10.85
CA GLU A 159 12.02 -4.11 -9.77
C GLU A 159 10.80 -3.31 -9.31
N ASN A 160 10.56 -3.25 -8.00
CA ASN A 160 9.60 -2.32 -7.41
C ASN A 160 10.28 -0.94 -7.29
N ILE A 161 9.77 0.03 -8.05
CA ILE A 161 10.37 1.34 -8.23
C ILE A 161 10.01 2.25 -7.05
N THR A 162 11.01 2.82 -6.40
CA THR A 162 10.84 3.85 -5.39
C THR A 162 10.70 5.24 -6.01
N LEU A 163 10.12 6.20 -5.27
CA LEU A 163 9.88 7.55 -5.78
C LEU A 163 11.15 8.20 -6.35
N GLY A 164 12.28 8.10 -5.64
CA GLY A 164 13.54 8.68 -6.11
C GLY A 164 14.05 8.13 -7.44
N LYS A 165 13.69 6.87 -7.78
CA LYS A 165 14.10 6.25 -9.05
C LYS A 165 13.33 6.76 -10.28
N LEU A 166 12.25 7.50 -10.08
CA LEU A 166 11.55 8.19 -11.17
C LEU A 166 12.32 9.42 -11.68
N PHE A 167 13.31 9.90 -10.93
CA PHE A 167 14.00 11.15 -11.23
C PHE A 167 15.47 10.92 -11.54
N LYS A 168 16.06 11.83 -12.31
CA LYS A 168 17.50 11.84 -12.52
C LYS A 168 18.22 12.14 -11.19
N PRO A 169 19.41 11.55 -10.93
CA PRO A 169 20.12 11.71 -9.65
C PRO A 169 20.40 13.16 -9.26
N THR A 170 20.48 14.07 -10.22
CA THR A 170 20.74 15.50 -9.98
C THR A 170 19.48 16.31 -9.68
N THR A 171 18.29 15.70 -9.71
CA THR A 171 17.03 16.41 -9.51
C THR A 171 16.71 16.52 -8.04
N ASN A 172 16.49 17.74 -7.55
CA ASN A 172 15.92 17.97 -6.24
C ASN A 172 14.40 17.76 -6.27
N TYR A 173 13.96 16.51 -6.47
CA TYR A 173 12.55 16.16 -6.60
C TYR A 173 11.77 16.35 -5.29
N ILE A 174 12.43 16.24 -4.13
CA ILE A 174 11.79 16.42 -2.82
C ILE A 174 11.24 17.83 -2.70
N ASP A 175 12.04 18.85 -2.98
CA ASP A 175 11.58 20.25 -2.90
C ASP A 175 10.50 20.57 -3.93
N LEU A 176 10.61 20.02 -5.14
CA LEU A 176 9.59 20.19 -6.18
C LEU A 176 8.24 19.63 -5.74
N ILE A 177 8.24 18.40 -5.22
CA ILE A 177 7.03 17.73 -4.74
C ILE A 177 6.47 18.43 -3.51
N ASN A 178 7.33 18.79 -2.53
CA ASN A 178 6.91 19.49 -1.32
C ASN A 178 6.19 20.82 -1.64
N LYS A 179 6.70 21.57 -2.61
CA LYS A 179 6.09 22.81 -3.07
C LYS A 179 4.67 22.59 -3.62
N GLU A 180 4.49 21.57 -4.46
CA GLU A 180 3.18 21.25 -5.04
C GLU A 180 2.20 20.76 -3.95
N ILE A 181 2.66 19.93 -3.01
CA ILE A 181 1.86 19.46 -1.87
C ILE A 181 1.43 20.64 -0.99
N GLN A 182 2.36 21.53 -0.64
CA GLN A 182 2.04 22.68 0.21
C GLN A 182 1.00 23.61 -0.44
N LEU A 183 1.07 23.84 -1.76
CA LEU A 183 0.05 24.59 -2.48
C LEU A 183 -1.33 23.92 -2.38
N GLN A 184 -1.39 22.61 -2.51
CA GLN A 184 -2.65 21.86 -2.39
C GLN A 184 -3.17 21.86 -0.95
N ILE A 185 -2.31 21.73 0.07
CA ILE A 185 -2.68 21.83 1.48
C ILE A 185 -3.28 23.20 1.79
N ASN A 186 -2.64 24.29 1.35
CA ASN A 186 -3.15 25.64 1.56
C ASN A 186 -4.55 25.80 0.95
N LYS A 187 -4.76 25.24 -0.26
CA LYS A 187 -6.08 25.25 -0.90
C LYS A 187 -7.11 24.41 -0.13
N LYS A 188 -6.75 23.20 0.32
CA LYS A 188 -7.66 22.36 1.13
C LYS A 188 -8.02 23.05 2.44
N ASN A 189 -7.04 23.62 3.14
CA ASN A 189 -7.23 24.30 4.43
C ASN A 189 -8.01 25.63 4.32
N SER A 190 -8.08 26.23 3.13
CA SER A 190 -8.86 27.48 2.91
C SER A 190 -10.36 27.23 2.74
N VAL A 191 -10.81 25.97 2.64
CA VAL A 191 -12.23 25.64 2.52
C VAL A 191 -12.91 25.79 3.89
N PRO A 192 -13.96 26.63 4.01
CA PRO A 192 -14.66 26.82 5.28
C PRO A 192 -15.20 25.49 5.84
N GLY A 193 -14.90 25.20 7.11
CA GLY A 193 -15.33 23.96 7.79
C GLY A 193 -14.48 22.74 7.48
N ALA A 194 -13.45 22.86 6.65
CA ALA A 194 -12.53 21.75 6.41
C ALA A 194 -11.70 21.44 7.66
N ILE A 195 -11.43 20.15 7.88
CA ILE A 195 -10.46 19.71 8.88
C ILE A 195 -9.07 20.00 8.35
N PRO A 196 -8.25 20.82 9.03
CA PRO A 196 -6.98 21.26 8.47
C PRO A 196 -5.91 20.16 8.51
N ILE A 197 -5.09 20.12 7.46
CA ILE A 197 -3.84 19.39 7.42
C ILE A 197 -2.76 20.26 8.06
N THR A 198 -2.18 19.85 9.18
CA THR A 198 -1.30 20.68 10.01
C THR A 198 0.10 20.14 10.23
N GLU A 199 0.33 18.86 9.93
CA GLU A 199 1.56 18.18 10.32
C GLU A 199 2.51 17.91 9.15
N PHE A 200 2.14 18.33 7.92
CA PHE A 200 3.03 18.17 6.76
C PHE A 200 4.29 19.04 6.89
N LYS A 201 5.46 18.41 6.71
CA LYS A 201 6.76 19.09 6.70
C LYS A 201 7.51 18.85 5.39
N THR A 202 7.66 17.60 5.02
CA THR A 202 8.37 17.15 3.82
C THR A 202 7.98 15.71 3.51
N ILE A 203 8.13 15.30 2.25
CA ILE A 203 8.08 13.90 1.89
C ILE A 203 9.38 13.19 2.30
N SER A 204 9.31 11.87 2.51
CA SER A 204 10.48 11.03 2.69
C SER A 204 11.04 10.55 1.32
N ASN A 205 12.26 10.04 1.31
CA ASN A 205 12.82 9.39 0.12
C ASN A 205 12.13 8.05 -0.23
N THR A 206 11.38 7.50 0.71
CA THR A 206 10.54 6.29 0.56
C THR A 206 9.05 6.62 0.52
N GLN A 207 8.70 7.89 0.27
CA GLN A 207 7.30 8.33 0.26
C GLN A 207 6.46 7.46 -0.68
N PRO A 208 5.32 6.94 -0.19
CA PRO A 208 4.39 6.18 -1.00
C PRO A 208 3.83 7.02 -2.15
N PHE A 209 3.74 6.39 -3.33
CA PHE A 209 3.19 7.02 -4.52
C PHE A 209 2.58 5.99 -5.47
N TYR A 210 1.80 6.46 -6.41
CA TYR A 210 1.42 5.73 -7.61
C TYR A 210 1.34 6.67 -8.81
N ILE A 211 1.38 6.09 -10.00
CA ILE A 211 1.17 6.82 -11.27
C ILE A 211 -0.28 6.60 -11.69
N ASP A 212 -0.99 7.70 -11.97
CA ASP A 212 -2.35 7.69 -12.49
C ASP A 212 -2.40 8.46 -13.81
N GLY A 213 -2.43 7.73 -14.90
CA GLY A 213 -2.32 8.30 -16.24
C GLY A 213 -1.05 9.15 -16.40
N SER A 214 -1.21 10.46 -16.54
CA SER A 214 -0.13 11.45 -16.66
C SER A 214 0.21 12.17 -15.35
N ASN A 215 -0.20 11.61 -14.22
CA ASN A 215 0.00 12.22 -12.91
C ASN A 215 0.83 11.32 -12.00
N LEU A 216 1.66 11.94 -11.17
CA LEU A 216 2.21 11.36 -9.96
C LEU A 216 1.24 11.66 -8.81
N VAL A 217 0.81 10.66 -8.08
CA VAL A 217 0.02 10.82 -6.86
C VAL A 217 0.87 10.44 -5.67
N ILE A 218 1.16 11.42 -4.82
CA ILE A 218 1.82 11.24 -3.52
C ILE A 218 0.74 11.11 -2.47
N TYR A 219 0.88 10.19 -1.54
CA TYR A 219 -0.11 10.06 -0.48
C TYR A 219 0.52 9.78 0.89
N PHE A 220 -0.29 10.05 1.90
CA PHE A 220 0.02 9.89 3.31
C PHE A 220 -1.02 9.00 3.96
N GLN A 221 -0.57 8.09 4.81
CA GLN A 221 -1.45 7.21 5.56
C GLN A 221 -2.25 8.00 6.62
N PRO A 222 -3.31 7.41 7.19
CA PRO A 222 -3.99 8.02 8.34
C PRO A 222 -2.99 8.33 9.45
N TYR A 223 -3.13 9.49 10.11
CA TYR A 223 -2.26 10.05 11.14
C TYR A 223 -0.90 10.61 10.69
N GLU A 224 -0.47 10.45 9.43
CA GLU A 224 0.86 10.95 9.01
C GLU A 224 0.97 12.47 8.93
N ILE A 225 -0.10 13.14 8.49
CA ILE A 225 -0.09 14.61 8.31
C ILE A 225 -1.29 15.31 8.94
N GLY A 226 -1.96 14.63 9.87
CA GLY A 226 -3.08 15.18 10.63
C GLY A 226 -3.90 14.09 11.32
N SER A 227 -5.08 14.42 11.80
CA SER A 227 -5.94 13.52 12.58
C SER A 227 -6.50 12.36 11.72
N TYR A 228 -6.88 11.27 12.38
CA TYR A 228 -7.45 10.07 11.73
C TYR A 228 -8.64 10.37 10.81
N VAL A 229 -9.48 11.32 11.20
CA VAL A 229 -10.68 11.69 10.43
C VAL A 229 -10.36 12.24 9.03
N LEU A 230 -9.15 12.71 8.79
CA LEU A 230 -8.68 13.09 7.44
C LEU A 230 -8.51 11.88 6.52
N GLY A 231 -8.36 10.69 7.07
CA GLY A 231 -8.08 9.49 6.29
C GLY A 231 -6.76 9.55 5.52
N ILE A 232 -6.69 8.82 4.42
CA ILE A 232 -5.54 8.86 3.50
C ILE A 232 -5.61 10.17 2.71
N GLN A 233 -4.53 10.96 2.77
CA GLN A 233 -4.44 12.22 2.03
C GLN A 233 -3.63 12.06 0.76
N GLU A 234 -4.22 12.42 -0.38
CA GLU A 234 -3.62 12.29 -1.71
C GLU A 234 -3.39 13.66 -2.35
N PHE A 235 -2.24 13.76 -3.04
CA PHE A 235 -1.78 14.97 -3.73
C PHE A 235 -1.41 14.61 -5.16
N THR A 236 -2.20 15.06 -6.11
CA THR A 236 -2.01 14.78 -7.53
C THR A 236 -1.14 15.85 -8.18
N ILE A 237 -0.05 15.45 -8.79
CA ILE A 237 0.94 16.32 -9.42
C ILE A 237 1.09 15.91 -10.88
N PRO A 238 0.72 16.75 -11.86
CA PRO A 238 0.95 16.44 -13.26
C PRO A 238 2.44 16.21 -13.55
N LEU A 239 2.80 15.09 -14.17
CA LEU A 239 4.18 14.72 -14.49
C LEU A 239 4.92 15.80 -15.27
N ARG A 240 4.22 16.51 -16.17
CA ARG A 240 4.76 17.66 -16.91
C ARG A 240 5.31 18.79 -16.04
N LYS A 241 4.83 18.95 -14.80
CA LYS A 241 5.36 19.94 -13.85
C LYS A 241 6.69 19.52 -13.23
N LEU A 242 6.98 18.24 -13.23
CA LEU A 242 8.16 17.67 -12.61
C LEU A 242 9.39 17.64 -13.55
N ARG A 243 9.26 18.09 -14.78
CA ARG A 243 10.24 18.41 -15.87
C ARG A 243 11.43 17.45 -16.09
N TYR A 244 11.52 16.28 -15.43
CA TYR A 244 12.76 15.49 -15.33
C TYR A 244 12.53 13.97 -15.40
N PHE A 245 11.45 13.57 -16.07
CA PHE A 245 11.21 12.17 -16.43
C PHE A 245 12.06 11.74 -17.61
#